data_f30049f2ffd509236ae8bda89620f538
#
_entry.id   f30049f2ffd509236ae8bda89620f538
#
_cell.length_a   1.000
_cell.length_b   1.000
_cell.length_c   1.000
_cell.angle_alpha   90.00
_cell.angle_beta   90.00
_cell.angle_gamma   90.00
#
_symmetry.space_group_name_H-M   'P 1'
#
loop_
_entity.id
_entity.type
_entity.pdbx_description
1 polymer ?
#
loop_
_entity_poly.entity_id
_entity_poly.type
_entity_poly.pdbx_seq_one_letter_code
_entity_poly.pdbx_strand_id
1 'polypeptide(L)'
;VTNLGYTRNQVGEKMLLLPINYPVAPGGTIKYPAKKDLASLLNSEMNSKNPILIGNLVAREDINVFVSADNMVSRHVLVIGMTGSGKSVATRRLMRELMHKDYPILIIDPHGDNLGIVQKAKKLFPNHSIKLFYPKISAPKNNREVIFTLIEKLGNKLTEPQYEFLNWLLTNIDYESGTSLLHYINTLIQRA
;
A
#
# COMPACT_ATOMS: atom_id res chain seq x y z
N VAL A 1 -33.31 11.84 4.56
CA VAL A 1 -32.79 11.41 3.24
C VAL A 1 -31.78 12.46 2.80
N THR A 2 -30.49 12.13 2.80
CA THR A 2 -29.42 13.08 2.49
C THR A 2 -29.13 13.18 0.99
N ASN A 3 -29.42 12.13 0.21
CA ASN A 3 -29.24 12.13 -1.24
C ASN A 3 -30.36 11.35 -1.91
N LEU A 4 -30.97 11.97 -2.88
CA LEU A 4 -31.97 11.36 -3.81
C LEU A 4 -31.40 11.41 -5.22
N GLY A 5 -31.67 10.37 -5.99
CA GLY A 5 -31.29 10.30 -7.38
C GLY A 5 -32.36 9.52 -8.16
N TYR A 6 -32.35 9.63 -9.45
CA TYR A 6 -33.16 8.81 -10.32
C TYR A 6 -32.32 8.01 -11.30
N THR A 7 -32.81 6.86 -11.70
CA THR A 7 -32.14 6.02 -12.68
C THR A 7 -32.79 6.21 -14.03
N ARG A 8 -31.99 6.39 -15.06
CA ARG A 8 -32.43 6.42 -16.44
C ARG A 8 -31.92 5.17 -17.15
N ASN A 9 -32.82 4.34 -17.62
CA ASN A 9 -32.52 3.25 -18.53
C ASN A 9 -32.29 3.82 -19.93
N GLN A 10 -31.06 3.81 -20.40
CA GLN A 10 -30.79 3.98 -21.84
C GLN A 10 -30.76 2.59 -22.46
N VAL A 11 -31.40 2.45 -23.61
CA VAL A 11 -31.48 1.18 -24.34
C VAL A 11 -30.07 0.71 -24.68
N GLY A 12 -29.69 -0.42 -24.12
CA GLY A 12 -28.38 -1.05 -24.35
C GLY A 12 -27.23 -0.58 -23.49
N GLU A 13 -27.38 0.33 -22.52
CA GLU A 13 -26.29 0.91 -21.76
C GLU A 13 -26.48 0.89 -20.24
N LYS A 14 -25.35 1.16 -19.56
CA LYS A 14 -25.20 1.20 -18.11
C LYS A 14 -26.27 2.07 -17.43
N MET A 15 -26.87 1.56 -16.37
CA MET A 15 -27.74 2.35 -15.50
C MET A 15 -26.93 3.48 -14.85
N LEU A 16 -27.35 4.73 -15.08
CA LEU A 16 -26.71 5.90 -14.49
C LEU A 16 -27.58 6.46 -13.36
N LEU A 17 -26.97 6.76 -12.22
CA LEU A 17 -27.59 7.50 -11.15
C LEU A 17 -27.41 9.00 -11.42
N LEU A 18 -28.52 9.70 -11.68
CA LEU A 18 -28.48 11.14 -11.92
C LEU A 18 -28.98 11.89 -10.69
N PRO A 19 -28.34 13.02 -10.33
CA PRO A 19 -28.84 13.88 -9.24
C PRO A 19 -30.22 14.44 -9.61
N ILE A 20 -31.05 14.61 -8.59
CA ILE A 20 -32.34 15.27 -8.77
C ILE A 20 -32.09 16.77 -8.89
N ASN A 21 -32.44 17.33 -10.04
CA ASN A 21 -32.32 18.77 -10.32
C ASN A 21 -33.64 19.54 -10.09
N TYR A 22 -34.66 18.85 -9.64
CA TYR A 22 -36.00 19.43 -9.36
C TYR A 22 -36.56 18.79 -8.08
N PRO A 23 -37.39 19.52 -7.32
CA PRO A 23 -37.99 18.97 -6.12
C PRO A 23 -38.93 17.81 -6.46
N VAL A 24 -38.91 16.79 -5.60
CA VAL A 24 -39.84 15.66 -5.73
C VAL A 24 -41.27 16.19 -5.50
N ALA A 25 -42.20 15.83 -6.39
CA ALA A 25 -43.60 16.23 -6.23
C ALA A 25 -44.16 15.72 -4.89
N PRO A 26 -44.95 16.56 -4.17
CA PRO A 26 -45.63 16.11 -2.96
C PRO A 26 -46.50 14.88 -3.25
N GLY A 27 -46.38 13.85 -2.39
CA GLY A 27 -47.13 12.59 -2.58
C GLY A 27 -46.41 11.56 -3.49
N GLY A 28 -45.23 11.90 -4.02
CA GLY A 28 -44.37 10.96 -4.78
C GLY A 28 -43.92 9.79 -3.91
N THR A 29 -43.96 8.58 -4.45
CA THR A 29 -43.53 7.38 -3.73
C THR A 29 -41.99 7.28 -3.73
N ILE A 30 -41.40 7.21 -2.54
CA ILE A 30 -39.98 6.93 -2.35
C ILE A 30 -39.82 5.43 -2.05
N LYS A 31 -38.99 4.75 -2.81
CA LYS A 31 -38.68 3.31 -2.61
C LYS A 31 -37.20 3.09 -2.38
N TYR A 32 -36.87 2.11 -1.55
CA TYR A 32 -35.52 1.61 -1.52
C TYR A 32 -35.19 0.92 -2.84
N PRO A 33 -34.03 1.17 -3.42
CA PRO A 33 -33.65 0.51 -4.66
C PRO A 33 -33.53 -1.00 -4.46
N ALA A 34 -33.96 -1.76 -5.46
CA ALA A 34 -33.81 -3.20 -5.43
C ALA A 34 -32.32 -3.60 -5.46
N LYS A 35 -31.98 -4.79 -4.91
CA LYS A 35 -30.60 -5.33 -4.91
C LYS A 35 -29.98 -5.29 -6.31
N LYS A 36 -30.76 -5.67 -7.34
CA LYS A 36 -30.31 -5.69 -8.73
C LYS A 36 -29.90 -4.30 -9.24
N ASP A 37 -30.67 -3.28 -8.89
CA ASP A 37 -30.42 -1.90 -9.34
C ASP A 37 -29.16 -1.33 -8.65
N LEU A 38 -29.02 -1.54 -7.34
CA LEU A 38 -27.81 -1.13 -6.61
C LEU A 38 -26.57 -1.87 -7.09
N ALA A 39 -26.65 -3.18 -7.28
CA ALA A 39 -25.54 -3.98 -7.79
C ALA A 39 -25.14 -3.52 -9.20
N SER A 40 -26.10 -3.20 -10.06
CA SER A 40 -25.83 -2.68 -11.41
C SER A 40 -25.14 -1.32 -11.40
N LEU A 41 -25.55 -0.41 -10.51
CA LEU A 41 -24.95 0.91 -10.37
C LEU A 41 -23.51 0.86 -9.81
N LEU A 42 -23.32 0.10 -8.74
CA LEU A 42 -22.04 0.01 -8.04
C LEU A 42 -21.02 -0.84 -8.81
N ASN A 43 -21.48 -1.82 -9.56
CA ASN A 43 -20.65 -2.77 -10.28
C ASN A 43 -20.67 -2.53 -11.79
N SER A 44 -20.81 -1.29 -12.23
CA SER A 44 -20.71 -0.93 -13.65
C SER A 44 -19.38 -1.40 -14.27
N GLU A 45 -18.35 -1.59 -13.47
CA GLU A 45 -17.06 -2.11 -13.85
C GLU A 45 -16.90 -3.65 -13.69
N MET A 46 -17.95 -4.34 -13.24
CA MET A 46 -17.93 -5.81 -13.08
C MET A 46 -17.72 -6.55 -14.41
N ASN A 47 -18.08 -5.91 -15.53
CA ASN A 47 -17.81 -6.40 -16.89
C ASN A 47 -16.39 -6.07 -17.37
N SER A 48 -15.54 -5.44 -16.56
CA SER A 48 -14.13 -5.29 -16.87
C SER A 48 -13.43 -6.66 -16.88
N LYS A 49 -12.37 -6.78 -17.65
CA LYS A 49 -11.63 -8.05 -17.76
C LYS A 49 -11.09 -8.56 -16.41
N ASN A 50 -10.82 -7.65 -15.47
CA ASN A 50 -10.17 -7.96 -14.18
C ASN A 50 -10.89 -7.28 -13.01
N PRO A 51 -12.10 -7.69 -12.61
CA PRO A 51 -12.77 -7.12 -11.45
C PRO A 51 -12.09 -7.54 -10.15
N ILE A 52 -11.92 -6.60 -9.22
CA ILE A 52 -11.43 -6.82 -7.85
C ILE A 52 -12.56 -6.58 -6.87
N LEU A 53 -12.80 -7.54 -5.98
CA LEU A 53 -13.72 -7.37 -4.86
C LEU A 53 -13.06 -6.53 -3.77
N ILE A 54 -13.55 -5.31 -3.55
CA ILE A 54 -13.05 -4.44 -2.47
C ILE A 54 -13.78 -4.66 -1.15
N GLY A 55 -15.03 -5.05 -1.17
CA GLY A 55 -15.84 -5.31 0.01
C GLY A 55 -17.33 -5.39 -0.30
N ASN A 56 -18.12 -5.25 0.74
CA ASN A 56 -19.58 -5.24 0.67
C ASN A 56 -20.13 -3.87 1.05
N LEU A 57 -21.31 -3.55 0.59
CA LEU A 57 -21.97 -2.31 0.96
C LEU A 57 -22.42 -2.37 2.43
N VAL A 58 -22.01 -1.38 3.26
CA VAL A 58 -22.30 -1.39 4.70
C VAL A 58 -23.78 -1.51 5.03
N ALA A 59 -24.65 -0.79 4.29
CA ALA A 59 -26.09 -0.83 4.49
C ALA A 59 -26.76 -2.10 3.91
N ARG A 60 -26.07 -2.84 3.07
CA ARG A 60 -26.55 -4.02 2.35
C ARG A 60 -25.41 -4.99 2.14
N GLU A 61 -25.09 -5.78 3.15
CA GLU A 61 -23.97 -6.74 3.15
C GLU A 61 -24.08 -7.83 2.05
N ASP A 62 -25.29 -8.03 1.53
CA ASP A 62 -25.57 -8.92 0.42
C ASP A 62 -25.14 -8.37 -0.95
N ILE A 63 -24.61 -7.13 -1.01
CA ILE A 63 -24.14 -6.49 -2.23
C ILE A 63 -22.63 -6.33 -2.20
N ASN A 64 -21.94 -7.08 -3.05
CA ASN A 64 -20.52 -6.96 -3.28
C ASN A 64 -20.20 -5.71 -4.11
N VAL A 65 -19.08 -5.06 -3.80
CA VAL A 65 -18.59 -3.89 -4.55
C VAL A 65 -17.28 -4.25 -5.23
N PHE A 66 -17.24 -4.07 -6.54
CA PHE A 66 -16.09 -4.37 -7.38
C PHE A 66 -15.50 -3.11 -7.99
N VAL A 67 -14.20 -3.12 -8.24
CA VAL A 67 -13.48 -2.13 -9.02
C VAL A 67 -12.67 -2.83 -10.10
N SER A 68 -12.38 -2.15 -11.19
CA SER A 68 -11.52 -2.68 -12.25
C SER A 68 -10.05 -2.60 -11.84
N ALA A 69 -9.34 -3.73 -11.87
CA ALA A 69 -7.90 -3.75 -11.65
C ALA A 69 -7.17 -2.89 -12.69
N ASP A 70 -7.57 -2.99 -13.96
CA ASP A 70 -6.96 -2.24 -15.06
C ASP A 70 -7.09 -0.73 -14.86
N ASN A 71 -8.26 -0.27 -14.40
CA ASN A 71 -8.48 1.14 -14.07
C ASN A 71 -7.67 1.60 -12.86
N MET A 72 -7.49 0.73 -11.87
CA MET A 72 -6.67 1.01 -10.69
C MET A 72 -5.18 1.13 -11.06
N VAL A 73 -4.68 0.21 -11.87
CA VAL A 73 -3.25 0.14 -12.23
C VAL A 73 -2.88 1.23 -13.24
N SER A 74 -3.79 1.59 -14.15
CA SER A 74 -3.55 2.67 -15.13
C SER A 74 -3.68 4.08 -14.55
N ARG A 75 -4.19 4.22 -13.33
CA ARG A 75 -4.42 5.50 -12.65
C ARG A 75 -3.84 5.50 -11.25
N HIS A 76 -3.89 6.65 -10.58
CA HIS A 76 -3.47 6.76 -9.18
C HIS A 76 -4.64 6.37 -8.26
N VAL A 77 -4.33 5.57 -7.23
CA VAL A 77 -5.26 5.23 -6.16
C VAL A 77 -4.74 5.83 -4.86
N LEU A 78 -5.57 6.61 -4.19
CA LEU A 78 -5.25 7.22 -2.91
C LEU A 78 -6.16 6.64 -1.83
N VAL A 79 -5.56 6.03 -0.80
CA VAL A 79 -6.28 5.50 0.36
C VAL A 79 -6.05 6.42 1.56
N ILE A 80 -7.08 7.15 1.94
CA ILE A 80 -7.03 8.13 3.04
C ILE A 80 -7.87 7.64 4.21
N GLY A 81 -7.44 7.99 5.41
CA GLY A 81 -8.18 7.70 6.64
C GLY A 81 -7.35 8.02 7.87
N MET A 82 -7.98 8.13 9.03
CA MET A 82 -7.32 8.32 10.31
C MET A 82 -6.54 7.07 10.73
N THR A 83 -5.65 7.21 11.72
CA THR A 83 -4.99 6.07 12.34
C THR A 83 -6.04 5.12 12.92
N GLY A 84 -5.88 3.82 12.69
CA GLY A 84 -6.86 2.81 13.11
C GLY A 84 -8.06 2.60 12.17
N SER A 85 -8.27 3.44 11.14
CA SER A 85 -9.40 3.32 10.20
C SER A 85 -9.33 2.13 9.24
N GLY A 86 -8.25 1.34 9.28
CA GLY A 86 -8.09 0.18 8.41
C GLY A 86 -7.38 0.44 7.07
N LYS A 87 -6.74 1.60 6.86
CA LYS A 87 -5.99 1.90 5.62
C LYS A 87 -5.04 0.79 5.21
N SER A 88 -4.16 0.36 6.12
CA SER A 88 -3.20 -0.71 5.85
C SER A 88 -3.87 -2.05 5.55
N VAL A 89 -5.02 -2.32 6.17
CA VAL A 89 -5.80 -3.54 5.91
C VAL A 89 -6.39 -3.49 4.50
N ALA A 90 -6.99 -2.37 4.11
CA ALA A 90 -7.55 -2.16 2.78
C ALA A 90 -6.47 -2.27 1.70
N THR A 91 -5.33 -1.61 1.89
CA THR A 91 -4.19 -1.67 0.95
C THR A 91 -3.66 -3.10 0.80
N ARG A 92 -3.53 -3.84 1.91
CA ARG A 92 -3.11 -5.26 1.89
C ARG A 92 -4.11 -6.13 1.15
N ARG A 93 -5.39 -5.87 1.30
CA ARG A 93 -6.45 -6.59 0.56
C ARG A 93 -6.30 -6.34 -0.93
N LEU A 94 -6.17 -5.09 -1.35
CA LEU A 94 -5.98 -4.72 -2.75
C LEU A 94 -4.72 -5.36 -3.35
N MET A 95 -3.58 -5.31 -2.65
CA MET A 95 -2.34 -5.96 -3.09
C MET A 95 -2.54 -7.46 -3.30
N ARG A 96 -3.23 -8.15 -2.39
CA ARG A 96 -3.51 -9.58 -2.53
C ARG A 96 -4.36 -9.88 -3.76
N GLU A 97 -5.40 -9.11 -3.99
CA GLU A 97 -6.27 -9.31 -5.17
C GLU A 97 -5.52 -9.03 -6.49
N LEU A 98 -4.62 -8.03 -6.51
CA LEU A 98 -3.76 -7.76 -7.66
C LEU A 98 -2.76 -8.91 -7.89
N MET A 99 -2.20 -9.49 -6.83
CA MET A 99 -1.31 -10.66 -6.93
C MET A 99 -2.04 -11.88 -7.50
N HIS A 100 -3.30 -12.12 -7.13
CA HIS A 100 -4.12 -13.18 -7.72
C HIS A 100 -4.39 -13.01 -9.22
N LYS A 101 -4.15 -11.81 -9.73
CA LYS A 101 -4.31 -11.47 -11.15
C LYS A 101 -2.98 -11.24 -11.87
N ASP A 102 -1.88 -11.70 -11.26
CA ASP A 102 -0.52 -11.66 -11.80
C ASP A 102 0.02 -10.24 -12.11
N TYR A 103 -0.54 -9.20 -11.47
CA TYR A 103 0.02 -7.87 -11.59
C TYR A 103 1.36 -7.74 -10.83
N PRO A 104 2.40 -7.15 -11.46
CA PRO A 104 3.64 -6.85 -10.77
C PRO A 104 3.42 -5.77 -9.71
N ILE A 105 3.96 -5.98 -8.50
CA ILE A 105 3.80 -5.05 -7.37
C ILE A 105 5.17 -4.68 -6.82
N LEU A 106 5.44 -3.39 -6.71
CA LEU A 106 6.57 -2.81 -5.99
C LEU A 106 6.04 -2.09 -4.73
N ILE A 107 6.51 -2.50 -3.56
CA ILE A 107 6.14 -1.88 -2.29
C ILE A 107 7.34 -1.09 -1.76
N ILE A 108 7.16 0.22 -1.59
CA ILE A 108 8.12 1.10 -0.89
C ILE A 108 7.56 1.34 0.51
N ASP A 109 8.21 0.77 1.51
CA ASP A 109 7.71 0.73 2.89
C ASP A 109 8.74 1.28 3.87
N PRO A 110 8.74 2.60 4.10
CA PRO A 110 9.71 3.23 4.98
C PRO A 110 9.51 2.89 6.47
N HIS A 111 8.33 2.42 6.86
CA HIS A 111 7.99 2.09 8.24
C HIS A 111 8.09 0.60 8.58
N GLY A 112 8.19 -0.27 7.58
CA GLY A 112 8.25 -1.73 7.77
C GLY A 112 6.92 -2.40 8.09
N ASP A 113 5.80 -1.70 7.96
CA ASP A 113 4.45 -2.21 8.30
C ASP A 113 4.03 -3.42 7.44
N ASN A 114 4.64 -3.57 6.28
CA ASN A 114 4.28 -4.59 5.30
C ASN A 114 5.21 -5.81 5.29
N LEU A 115 6.19 -5.90 6.19
CA LEU A 115 7.12 -7.04 6.25
C LEU A 115 6.40 -8.38 6.39
N GLY A 116 5.33 -8.43 7.19
CA GLY A 116 4.51 -9.62 7.37
C GLY A 116 3.77 -10.08 6.10
N ILE A 117 3.58 -9.18 5.12
CA ILE A 117 2.96 -9.53 3.84
C ILE A 117 3.88 -10.43 3.04
N VAL A 118 5.18 -10.14 3.00
CA VAL A 118 6.17 -10.91 2.23
C VAL A 118 6.17 -12.38 2.64
N GLN A 119 6.14 -12.65 3.96
CA GLN A 119 6.10 -14.02 4.47
C GLN A 119 4.81 -14.75 4.10
N LYS A 120 3.66 -14.07 4.26
CA LYS A 120 2.35 -14.61 3.89
C LYS A 120 2.21 -14.79 2.37
N ALA A 121 2.69 -13.82 1.60
CA ALA A 121 2.65 -13.88 0.15
C ALA A 121 3.47 -15.05 -0.40
N LYS A 122 4.66 -15.33 0.11
CA LYS A 122 5.46 -16.49 -0.28
C LYS A 122 4.72 -17.82 -0.04
N LYS A 123 3.88 -17.90 1.01
CA LYS A 123 3.06 -19.08 1.28
C LYS A 123 1.85 -19.20 0.36
N LEU A 124 1.18 -18.08 0.08
CA LEU A 124 -0.04 -18.04 -0.74
C LEU A 124 0.25 -18.12 -2.24
N PHE A 125 1.40 -17.65 -2.67
CA PHE A 125 1.82 -17.54 -4.06
C PHE A 125 3.19 -18.18 -4.28
N PRO A 126 3.32 -19.50 -4.13
CA PRO A 126 4.61 -20.19 -4.19
C PRO A 126 5.30 -20.06 -5.56
N ASN A 127 4.52 -19.86 -6.62
CA ASN A 127 5.03 -19.72 -7.99
C ASN A 127 5.46 -18.29 -8.35
N HIS A 128 5.22 -17.31 -7.47
CA HIS A 128 5.59 -15.91 -7.72
C HIS A 128 6.99 -15.62 -7.19
N SER A 129 7.76 -14.84 -7.95
CA SER A 129 9.06 -14.33 -7.50
C SER A 129 8.87 -13.16 -6.54
N ILE A 130 8.97 -13.43 -5.23
CA ILE A 130 8.80 -12.42 -4.19
C ILE A 130 10.15 -12.13 -3.56
N LYS A 131 10.65 -10.89 -3.75
CA LYS A 131 11.94 -10.42 -3.25
C LYS A 131 11.74 -9.33 -2.21
N LEU A 132 12.54 -9.37 -1.17
CA LEU A 132 12.59 -8.33 -0.14
C LEU A 132 13.96 -7.67 -0.23
N PHE A 133 13.96 -6.37 -0.39
CA PHE A 133 15.17 -5.57 -0.44
C PHE A 133 15.23 -4.69 0.81
N TYR A 134 16.32 -4.78 1.54
CA TYR A 134 16.66 -3.80 2.55
C TYR A 134 17.67 -2.82 1.95
N PRO A 135 17.45 -1.51 2.11
CA PRO A 135 18.46 -0.55 1.73
C PRO A 135 19.72 -0.85 2.54
N LYS A 136 20.81 -1.09 1.86
CA LYS A 136 22.12 -1.26 2.48
C LYS A 136 22.87 0.04 2.30
N ILE A 137 23.32 0.61 3.41
CA ILE A 137 24.25 1.74 3.36
C ILE A 137 25.62 1.14 3.14
N SER A 138 26.19 1.39 1.97
CA SER A 138 27.59 1.09 1.71
C SER A 138 28.44 2.20 2.33
N ALA A 139 29.37 1.84 3.20
CA ALA A 139 30.33 2.77 3.75
C ALA A 139 31.64 2.63 2.93
N PRO A 140 31.89 3.49 1.94
CA PRO A 140 33.12 3.43 1.18
C PRO A 140 34.30 3.76 2.09
N LYS A 141 35.39 3.01 1.92
CA LYS A 141 36.63 3.11 2.71
C LYS A 141 37.19 4.54 2.82
N ASN A 142 36.92 5.35 1.80
CA ASN A 142 37.44 6.72 1.67
C ASN A 142 36.45 7.82 2.11
N ASN A 143 35.28 7.49 2.62
CA ASN A 143 34.28 8.51 2.94
C ASN A 143 33.69 8.34 4.34
N ARG A 144 34.57 8.47 5.33
CA ARG A 144 34.26 8.38 6.78
C ARG A 144 33.21 9.43 7.19
N GLU A 145 33.27 10.62 6.62
CA GLU A 145 32.36 11.73 6.91
C GLU A 145 30.90 11.35 6.64
N VAL A 146 30.63 10.50 5.66
CA VAL A 146 29.27 10.00 5.40
C VAL A 146 28.73 9.20 6.57
N ILE A 147 29.58 8.38 7.24
CA ILE A 147 29.17 7.58 8.39
C ILE A 147 28.84 8.49 9.57
N PHE A 148 29.70 9.46 9.87
CA PHE A 148 29.46 10.43 10.93
C PHE A 148 28.19 11.24 10.67
N THR A 149 28.04 11.75 9.46
CA THR A 149 26.83 12.51 9.05
C THR A 149 25.56 11.68 9.18
N LEU A 150 25.61 10.40 8.84
CA LEU A 150 24.46 9.50 8.98
C LEU A 150 24.09 9.28 10.45
N ILE A 151 25.08 9.05 11.33
CA ILE A 151 24.85 8.86 12.76
C ILE A 151 24.25 10.13 13.39
N GLU A 152 24.77 11.30 13.05
CA GLU A 152 24.25 12.58 13.54
C GLU A 152 22.80 12.84 13.04
N LYS A 153 22.52 12.53 11.78
CA LYS A 153 21.16 12.71 11.22
C LYS A 153 20.14 11.70 11.76
N LEU A 154 20.60 10.54 12.25
CA LEU A 154 19.75 9.60 12.97
C LEU A 154 19.41 10.06 14.40
N GLY A 155 19.85 11.25 14.79
CA GLY A 155 19.48 11.89 16.06
C GLY A 155 20.39 11.56 17.24
N ASN A 156 21.47 10.82 17.02
CA ASN A 156 22.45 10.48 18.04
C ASN A 156 23.68 11.38 17.90
N LYS A 157 23.75 12.44 18.70
CA LYS A 157 25.00 13.20 18.85
C LYS A 157 26.01 12.28 19.54
N LEU A 158 27.11 11.98 18.86
CA LEU A 158 28.21 11.27 19.46
C LEU A 158 28.90 12.13 20.51
N THR A 159 29.24 11.54 21.66
CA THR A 159 30.16 12.16 22.62
C THR A 159 31.58 12.12 22.07
N GLU A 160 32.46 13.01 22.54
CA GLU A 160 33.86 13.06 22.11
C GLU A 160 34.54 11.67 22.15
N PRO A 161 34.47 10.89 23.26
CA PRO A 161 35.04 9.56 23.30
C PRO A 161 34.44 8.59 22.27
N GLN A 162 33.15 8.67 22.00
CA GLN A 162 32.50 7.84 21.00
C GLN A 162 32.93 8.21 19.57
N TYR A 163 33.14 9.50 19.32
CA TYR A 163 33.65 10.00 18.04
C TYR A 163 35.08 9.49 17.82
N GLU A 164 35.97 9.64 18.81
CA GLU A 164 37.37 9.17 18.73
C GLU A 164 37.44 7.65 18.55
N PHE A 165 36.64 6.89 19.29
CA PHE A 165 36.58 5.43 19.16
C PHE A 165 36.13 5.00 17.77
N LEU A 166 35.04 5.62 17.25
CA LEU A 166 34.52 5.32 15.92
C LEU A 166 35.55 5.69 14.83
N ASN A 167 36.21 6.84 14.99
CA ASN A 167 37.26 7.26 14.05
C ASN A 167 38.44 6.30 14.05
N TRP A 168 38.90 5.85 15.24
CA TRP A 168 39.93 4.84 15.38
C TRP A 168 39.49 3.53 14.70
N LEU A 169 38.27 3.07 14.94
CA LEU A 169 37.71 1.88 14.31
C LEU A 169 37.76 1.96 12.79
N LEU A 170 37.23 3.05 12.23
CA LEU A 170 37.18 3.27 10.78
C LEU A 170 38.59 3.42 10.16
N THR A 171 39.59 3.74 10.97
CA THR A 171 40.98 3.88 10.52
C THR A 171 41.70 2.56 10.50
N ASN A 172 41.50 1.74 11.53
CA ASN A 172 42.34 0.58 11.80
C ASN A 172 41.78 -0.75 11.30
N ILE A 173 40.53 -0.75 10.83
CA ILE A 173 39.92 -1.98 10.36
C ILE A 173 39.77 -1.97 8.84
N ASP A 174 40.36 -3.02 8.25
CA ASP A 174 40.28 -3.26 6.83
C ASP A 174 38.94 -3.99 6.52
N TYR A 175 38.09 -3.36 5.75
CA TYR A 175 36.84 -3.95 5.29
C TYR A 175 36.78 -3.88 3.77
N GLU A 176 36.25 -4.90 3.15
CA GLU A 176 36.01 -4.91 1.69
C GLU A 176 34.93 -3.92 1.28
N SER A 177 35.19 -3.22 0.18
CA SER A 177 34.18 -2.32 -0.42
C SER A 177 32.94 -3.11 -0.79
N GLY A 178 31.77 -2.69 -0.30
CA GLY A 178 30.48 -3.36 -0.53
C GLY A 178 29.93 -4.16 0.66
N THR A 179 30.68 -4.30 1.74
CA THR A 179 30.20 -4.89 2.99
C THR A 179 29.18 -3.94 3.65
N SER A 180 28.08 -4.48 4.16
CA SER A 180 27.08 -3.64 4.85
C SER A 180 27.66 -3.12 6.17
N LEU A 181 27.31 -1.88 6.53
CA LEU A 181 27.71 -1.27 7.81
C LEU A 181 27.36 -2.17 9.01
N LEU A 182 26.24 -2.87 8.95
CA LEU A 182 25.80 -3.78 10.00
C LEU A 182 26.74 -5.00 10.14
N HIS A 183 27.19 -5.58 9.05
CA HIS A 183 28.14 -6.69 9.05
C HIS A 183 29.47 -6.24 9.64
N TYR A 184 29.88 -5.03 9.28
CA TYR A 184 31.08 -4.42 9.78
C TYR A 184 31.04 -4.20 11.31
N ILE A 185 29.97 -3.59 11.82
CA ILE A 185 29.74 -3.40 13.25
C ILE A 185 29.72 -4.74 14.00
N ASN A 186 29.04 -5.75 13.48
CA ASN A 186 29.00 -7.08 14.09
C ASN A 186 30.36 -7.75 14.13
N THR A 187 31.20 -7.57 13.09
CA THR A 187 32.57 -8.08 13.06
C THR A 187 33.44 -7.41 14.11
N LEU A 188 33.20 -6.12 14.38
CA LEU A 188 33.88 -5.37 15.43
C LEU A 188 33.51 -5.87 16.82
N ILE A 189 32.23 -6.06 17.08
CA ILE A 189 31.72 -6.56 18.37
C ILE A 189 32.29 -7.97 18.67
N GLN A 190 32.52 -8.79 17.66
CA GLN A 190 33.07 -10.13 17.85
C GLN A 190 34.60 -10.15 18.07
N ARG A 191 35.30 -9.06 17.73
CA ARG A 191 36.76 -8.92 17.91
C ARG A 191 37.17 -8.13 19.15
N ALA A 192 36.19 -7.48 19.81
CA ALA A 192 36.37 -6.76 21.08
C ALA A 192 36.14 -7.68 22.26
#